data_60c6f876720967b921d18d24f3f12112
#
_entry.id   60c6f876720967b921d18d24f3f12112
#
_cell.length_a   1.000
_cell.length_b   1.000
_cell.length_c   1.000
_cell.angle_alpha   90.00
_cell.angle_beta   90.00
_cell.angle_gamma   90.00
#
_symmetry.space_group_name_H-M   'P 1'
#
loop_
_entity.id
_entity.type
_entity.pdbx_description
1 polymer ?
#
loop_
_entity_poly.entity_id
_entity_poly.type
_entity_poly.pdbx_seq_one_letter_code
_entity_poly.pdbx_strand_id
1 'polypeptide(L)'
;MTGSVTEVGFRWSTSSGNLGNTATGTLNGTPFSASLSGLTAGTTYYYQAYVKVQGTGDKSSTVSTFYGSTNSFTTSSLNTWLSNYEIPATTVASLSESNTLYEGRYCHDSVNETYGNTKACRYNTTDANQKVVTHTYSYNSKVVRNYSFLYDKTYKTALWVAYATSNSGDFKDNDVGRNDAWAYDPALDQSWQQNLSGAYSSSNGLRYDRGHQVASNDRQTTVEQNKQTFYYTNMTPQYSALNQGQWVELEKKVQGVATVTTGSDTLYVVTGPLFEGTLASATDKSGATCPAPSGYWKCLMKCTFSSPGVMSSAVGCAYLFDTNSSNIAPTVTTIDAIESRTGFDFFANVPTSLQTTAESQSYSFF
;
A
#
# COMPACT_ATOMS: atom_id res chain seq x y z
N MET A 1 22.43 -36.50 34.93
CA MET A 1 22.21 -37.48 33.85
C MET A 1 23.42 -37.44 32.96
N THR A 2 24.05 -38.54 32.74
CA THR A 2 25.15 -38.68 31.78
C THR A 2 24.53 -39.24 30.50
N GLY A 3 24.63 -38.52 29.39
CA GLY A 3 24.14 -38.90 28.09
C GLY A 3 24.66 -37.95 27.01
N SER A 4 24.58 -38.36 25.73
CA SER A 4 24.94 -37.53 24.58
C SER A 4 23.69 -36.88 23.97
N VAL A 5 23.76 -35.60 23.66
CA VAL A 5 22.70 -34.91 22.93
C VAL A 5 22.68 -35.43 21.50
N THR A 6 21.51 -35.93 21.05
CA THR A 6 21.33 -36.49 19.73
C THR A 6 20.54 -35.55 18.80
N GLU A 7 19.67 -34.72 19.35
CA GLU A 7 18.86 -33.78 18.59
C GLU A 7 18.46 -32.59 19.47
N VAL A 8 18.41 -31.42 18.89
CA VAL A 8 17.83 -30.21 19.46
C VAL A 8 16.83 -29.61 18.48
N GLY A 9 15.87 -28.83 18.98
CA GLY A 9 14.92 -28.17 18.11
C GLY A 9 13.82 -27.44 18.86
N PHE A 10 12.83 -27.03 18.13
CA PHE A 10 11.62 -26.41 18.66
C PHE A 10 10.39 -27.18 18.18
N ARG A 11 9.44 -27.38 19.06
CA ARG A 11 8.06 -27.67 18.67
C ARG A 11 7.23 -26.39 18.71
N TRP A 12 6.27 -26.26 17.81
CA TRP A 12 5.53 -25.02 17.66
C TRP A 12 4.13 -25.23 17.07
N SER A 13 3.24 -24.27 17.30
CA SER A 13 1.88 -24.25 16.75
C SER A 13 1.26 -22.86 16.96
N THR A 14 0.09 -22.62 16.36
CA THR A 14 -0.78 -21.48 16.70
C THR A 14 -1.58 -21.69 17.98
N SER A 15 -1.54 -22.87 18.59
CA SER A 15 -2.21 -23.22 19.84
C SER A 15 -1.18 -23.49 20.93
N SER A 16 -1.26 -22.81 22.07
CA SER A 16 -0.37 -23.00 23.21
C SER A 16 -0.48 -24.39 23.87
N GLY A 17 -1.65 -25.04 23.74
CA GLY A 17 -1.92 -26.36 24.32
C GLY A 17 -1.51 -27.54 23.47
N ASN A 18 -1.21 -27.33 22.18
CA ASN A 18 -0.83 -28.39 21.25
C ASN A 18 0.22 -27.91 20.25
N LEU A 19 1.49 -28.17 20.57
CA LEU A 19 2.63 -27.81 19.71
C LEU A 19 2.97 -28.96 18.75
N GLY A 20 2.14 -29.15 17.71
CA GLY A 20 2.19 -30.31 16.81
C GLY A 20 3.26 -30.25 15.72
N ASN A 21 3.86 -29.10 15.43
CA ASN A 21 4.93 -28.97 14.44
C ASN A 21 6.29 -29.05 15.11
N THR A 22 7.31 -29.49 14.36
CA THR A 22 8.71 -29.53 14.84
C THR A 22 9.65 -28.87 13.83
N ALA A 23 10.69 -28.21 14.35
CA ALA A 23 11.80 -27.69 13.55
C ALA A 23 13.10 -28.13 14.23
N THR A 24 13.88 -28.98 13.55
CA THR A 24 15.18 -29.45 14.05
C THR A 24 16.19 -28.30 13.99
N GLY A 25 16.91 -28.14 15.08
CA GLY A 25 17.93 -27.11 15.22
C GLY A 25 19.33 -27.61 14.85
N THR A 26 20.19 -26.67 14.54
CA THR A 26 21.62 -26.92 14.35
C THR A 26 22.35 -26.67 15.67
N LEU A 27 23.07 -27.69 16.14
CA LEU A 27 23.85 -27.62 17.36
C LEU A 27 25.29 -27.19 17.03
N ASN A 28 25.59 -25.91 17.18
CA ASN A 28 26.92 -25.34 17.06
C ASN A 28 27.42 -24.83 18.45
N GLY A 29 27.32 -25.70 19.44
CA GLY A 29 27.54 -25.32 20.85
C GLY A 29 26.23 -24.84 21.51
N THR A 30 26.31 -23.96 22.49
CA THR A 30 25.17 -23.30 23.13
C THR A 30 25.26 -21.78 22.88
N PRO A 31 24.19 -21.10 22.38
CA PRO A 31 22.85 -21.60 22.11
C PRO A 31 22.74 -22.35 20.75
N PHE A 32 21.66 -23.12 20.57
CA PHE A 32 21.25 -23.66 19.27
C PHE A 32 20.16 -22.80 18.62
N SER A 33 19.99 -22.91 17.31
CA SER A 33 18.94 -22.23 16.53
C SER A 33 18.23 -23.16 15.57
N ALA A 34 17.01 -22.80 15.20
CA ALA A 34 16.27 -23.42 14.10
C ALA A 34 15.50 -22.35 13.33
N SER A 35 15.37 -22.54 12.03
CA SER A 35 14.57 -21.66 11.17
C SER A 35 13.16 -22.21 11.03
N LEU A 36 12.17 -21.35 11.17
CA LEU A 36 10.77 -21.62 10.85
C LEU A 36 10.42 -20.97 9.53
N SER A 37 9.77 -21.69 8.64
CA SER A 37 9.32 -21.19 7.33
C SER A 37 7.84 -21.50 7.13
N GLY A 38 7.19 -20.80 6.16
CA GLY A 38 5.77 -21.01 5.86
C GLY A 38 4.83 -20.51 6.95
N LEU A 39 5.28 -19.57 7.79
CA LEU A 39 4.44 -18.99 8.83
C LEU A 39 3.45 -17.98 8.22
N THR A 40 2.23 -17.98 8.74
CA THR A 40 1.21 -16.99 8.36
C THR A 40 1.52 -15.64 9.00
N ALA A 41 1.44 -14.56 8.24
CA ALA A 41 1.65 -13.21 8.72
C ALA A 41 0.60 -12.81 9.77
N GLY A 42 0.96 -11.93 10.72
CA GLY A 42 0.06 -11.44 11.78
C GLY A 42 -0.42 -12.51 12.75
N THR A 43 0.24 -13.67 12.79
CA THR A 43 -0.23 -14.82 13.55
C THR A 43 0.66 -15.07 14.76
N THR A 44 0.04 -15.24 15.94
CA THR A 44 0.78 -15.63 17.14
C THR A 44 1.09 -17.13 17.12
N TYR A 45 2.36 -17.45 17.25
CA TYR A 45 2.86 -18.80 17.38
C TYR A 45 3.41 -19.02 18.78
N TYR A 46 3.14 -20.19 19.30
CA TYR A 46 3.71 -20.67 20.57
C TYR A 46 4.80 -21.68 20.23
N TYR A 47 5.90 -21.63 20.95
CA TYR A 47 7.03 -22.52 20.73
C TYR A 47 7.65 -22.96 22.05
N GLN A 48 8.31 -24.11 22.00
CA GLN A 48 9.01 -24.71 23.13
C GLN A 48 10.26 -25.41 22.61
N ALA A 49 11.40 -25.08 23.16
CA ALA A 49 12.64 -25.79 22.87
C ALA A 49 12.58 -27.22 23.38
N TYR A 50 13.21 -28.14 22.67
CA TYR A 50 13.45 -29.48 23.15
C TYR A 50 14.88 -29.94 22.89
N VAL A 51 15.31 -30.91 23.71
CA VAL A 51 16.57 -31.64 23.54
C VAL A 51 16.32 -33.14 23.72
N LYS A 52 16.84 -33.95 22.79
CA LYS A 52 16.85 -35.41 22.91
C LYS A 52 18.23 -35.86 23.39
N VAL A 53 18.24 -36.71 24.38
CA VAL A 53 19.47 -37.22 25.00
C VAL A 53 19.45 -38.75 24.95
N GLN A 54 20.47 -39.33 24.35
CA GLN A 54 20.73 -40.77 24.38
C GLN A 54 21.36 -41.13 25.72
N GLY A 55 20.75 -42.06 26.44
CA GLY A 55 21.30 -42.62 27.68
C GLY A 55 22.64 -43.34 27.46
N THR A 56 23.37 -43.55 28.52
CA THR A 56 24.64 -44.28 28.52
C THR A 56 24.56 -45.51 29.46
N GLY A 57 25.46 -46.48 29.30
CA GLY A 57 25.47 -47.74 30.05
C GLY A 57 24.23 -48.56 29.78
N ASP A 58 23.62 -49.14 30.82
CA ASP A 58 22.43 -50.00 30.72
C ASP A 58 21.21 -49.28 30.12
N LYS A 59 21.27 -47.93 29.98
CA LYS A 59 20.22 -47.10 29.34
C LYS A 59 20.61 -46.60 27.93
N SER A 60 21.63 -47.18 27.32
CA SER A 60 22.12 -46.75 25.99
C SER A 60 21.08 -46.90 24.87
N SER A 61 20.04 -47.73 25.05
CA SER A 61 18.92 -47.88 24.12
C SER A 61 17.78 -46.85 24.33
N THR A 62 17.86 -45.98 25.36
CA THR A 62 16.78 -45.05 25.74
C THR A 62 17.09 -43.64 25.27
N VAL A 63 16.22 -43.05 24.49
CA VAL A 63 16.23 -41.61 24.15
C VAL A 63 15.20 -40.91 25.02
N SER A 64 15.62 -39.92 25.78
CA SER A 64 14.74 -39.09 26.59
C SER A 64 14.64 -37.70 25.98
N THR A 65 13.42 -37.14 25.93
CA THR A 65 13.18 -35.79 25.43
C THR A 65 12.88 -34.85 26.61
N PHE A 66 13.58 -33.75 26.65
CA PHE A 66 13.38 -32.69 27.66
C PHE A 66 12.88 -31.43 26.95
N TYR A 67 11.99 -30.72 27.63
CA TYR A 67 11.34 -29.52 27.07
C TYR A 67 11.62 -28.30 27.96
N GLY A 68 11.82 -27.15 27.32
CA GLY A 68 11.91 -25.84 27.98
C GLY A 68 10.54 -25.28 28.30
N SER A 69 10.48 -24.02 28.68
CA SER A 69 9.21 -23.27 28.83
C SER A 69 8.58 -23.00 27.48
N THR A 70 7.24 -22.92 27.47
CA THR A 70 6.51 -22.45 26.30
C THR A 70 6.61 -20.91 26.23
N ASN A 71 7.01 -20.39 25.09
CA ASN A 71 7.08 -18.97 24.77
C ASN A 71 6.20 -18.70 23.55
N SER A 72 6.01 -17.44 23.23
CA SER A 72 5.29 -17.03 22.01
C SER A 72 6.00 -15.90 21.29
N PHE A 73 5.75 -15.81 20.00
CA PHE A 73 6.04 -14.65 19.18
C PHE A 73 4.89 -14.44 18.20
N THR A 74 4.70 -13.22 17.74
CA THR A 74 3.75 -12.92 16.68
C THR A 74 4.53 -12.57 15.42
N THR A 75 4.21 -13.23 14.32
CA THR A 75 4.78 -12.85 13.01
C THR A 75 4.31 -11.46 12.64
N SER A 76 5.20 -10.66 12.07
CA SER A 76 4.81 -9.35 11.55
C SER A 76 3.72 -9.52 10.50
N SER A 77 2.63 -8.77 10.62
CA SER A 77 1.69 -8.60 9.53
C SER A 77 2.28 -7.58 8.55
N LEU A 78 3.15 -8.02 7.66
CA LEU A 78 3.77 -7.19 6.62
C LEU A 78 2.77 -6.38 5.78
N ASN A 79 1.48 -6.64 5.94
CA ASN A 79 0.46 -6.31 4.96
C ASN A 79 -0.77 -5.57 5.47
N THR A 80 -0.85 -5.04 6.71
CA THR A 80 -2.07 -4.37 7.17
C THR A 80 -2.42 -3.15 6.29
N TRP A 81 -1.43 -2.40 5.84
CA TRP A 81 -1.66 -1.30 4.90
C TRP A 81 -1.99 -1.79 3.49
N LEU A 82 -1.48 -2.96 3.09
CA LEU A 82 -1.74 -3.58 1.79
C LEU A 82 -3.02 -4.41 1.75
N SER A 83 -3.65 -4.64 2.90
CA SER A 83 -4.96 -5.32 2.99
C SER A 83 -6.15 -4.36 2.98
N ASN A 84 -5.93 -3.06 2.76
CA ASN A 84 -7.01 -2.11 2.57
C ASN A 84 -7.74 -2.37 1.25
N TYR A 85 -9.04 -2.13 1.24
CA TYR A 85 -9.94 -2.55 0.15
C TYR A 85 -9.62 -1.94 -1.22
N GLU A 86 -9.02 -0.76 -1.28
CA GLU A 86 -8.65 -0.09 -2.54
C GLU A 86 -7.28 -0.50 -3.08
N ILE A 87 -6.47 -1.22 -2.31
CA ILE A 87 -5.13 -1.60 -2.75
C ILE A 87 -5.25 -2.62 -3.88
N PRO A 88 -4.63 -2.37 -5.04
CA PRO A 88 -4.55 -3.36 -6.12
C PRO A 88 -3.78 -4.60 -5.68
N ALA A 89 -4.09 -5.75 -6.28
CA ALA A 89 -3.32 -6.97 -6.08
C ALA A 89 -1.85 -6.69 -6.36
N THR A 90 -1.01 -6.87 -5.35
CA THR A 90 0.40 -6.50 -5.44
C THR A 90 1.26 -7.56 -4.79
N THR A 91 2.19 -8.12 -5.56
CA THR A 91 3.19 -9.03 -5.03
C THR A 91 4.31 -8.23 -4.37
N VAL A 92 4.30 -8.22 -3.05
CA VAL A 92 5.36 -7.63 -2.24
C VAL A 92 6.37 -8.70 -1.86
N ALA A 93 7.63 -8.50 -2.25
CA ALA A 93 8.70 -9.47 -1.98
C ALA A 93 9.19 -9.41 -0.52
N SER A 94 9.34 -8.19 0.02
CA SER A 94 9.78 -7.95 1.39
C SER A 94 9.63 -6.47 1.74
N LEU A 95 9.72 -6.12 3.03
CA LEU A 95 10.04 -4.75 3.40
C LEU A 95 11.43 -4.39 2.85
N SER A 96 11.63 -3.19 2.33
CA SER A 96 12.98 -2.72 2.00
C SER A 96 13.74 -2.41 3.29
N GLU A 97 15.07 -2.47 3.27
CA GLU A 97 15.90 -2.21 4.46
C GLU A 97 15.58 -0.89 5.15
N SER A 98 15.21 0.13 4.39
CA SER A 98 14.81 1.43 4.90
C SER A 98 13.36 1.52 5.39
N ASN A 99 12.56 0.47 5.22
CA ASN A 99 11.17 0.48 5.66
C ASN A 99 11.00 0.18 7.13
N THR A 100 11.91 -0.59 7.70
CA THR A 100 11.90 -0.84 9.13
C THR A 100 12.16 0.42 9.92
N LEU A 101 12.82 1.41 9.28
CA LEU A 101 13.11 2.69 9.90
C LEU A 101 13.06 3.81 8.83
N TYR A 102 11.96 4.54 8.80
CA TYR A 102 11.78 5.68 7.92
C TYR A 102 11.78 6.99 8.74
N GLU A 103 12.58 7.98 8.34
CA GLU A 103 12.80 9.23 9.10
C GLU A 103 13.09 8.99 10.60
N GLY A 104 13.82 7.93 10.95
CA GLY A 104 14.09 7.55 12.33
C GLY A 104 12.93 6.81 13.01
N ARG A 105 11.96 6.28 12.26
CA ARG A 105 10.73 5.67 12.80
C ARG A 105 10.40 4.36 12.13
N TYR A 106 9.76 3.47 12.87
CA TYR A 106 9.40 2.14 12.38
C TYR A 106 8.10 2.15 11.60
N CYS A 107 8.07 1.42 10.49
CA CYS A 107 6.85 1.01 9.84
C CYS A 107 6.14 -0.04 10.69
N HIS A 108 4.91 0.20 11.03
CA HIS A 108 4.09 -0.74 11.78
C HIS A 108 2.82 -1.10 11.04
N ASP A 109 2.45 -2.36 11.21
CA ASP A 109 1.28 -2.95 10.60
C ASP A 109 0.01 -2.80 11.43
N SER A 110 0.11 -2.32 12.68
CA SER A 110 -1.04 -2.24 13.56
C SER A 110 -1.56 -0.81 13.65
N VAL A 111 -2.77 -0.63 13.15
CA VAL A 111 -3.56 0.62 13.26
C VAL A 111 -3.90 0.98 14.72
N ASN A 112 -3.71 0.06 15.66
CA ASN A 112 -4.10 0.25 17.05
C ASN A 112 -2.94 0.68 17.95
N GLU A 113 -1.73 0.71 17.42
CA GLU A 113 -0.57 1.09 18.19
C GLU A 113 -0.20 2.56 17.95
N THR A 114 0.00 3.29 19.05
CA THR A 114 0.40 4.69 19.03
C THR A 114 1.89 4.78 18.70
N TYR A 115 2.25 4.63 17.44
CA TYR A 115 3.61 4.92 16.98
C TYR A 115 3.67 6.38 16.58
N GLY A 116 4.22 7.18 17.44
CA GLY A 116 4.40 8.59 17.16
C GLY A 116 5.08 8.80 15.80
N ASN A 117 4.40 9.41 14.88
CA ASN A 117 4.92 10.01 13.65
C ASN A 117 5.49 9.09 12.57
N THR A 118 5.07 7.84 12.42
CA THR A 118 5.39 7.04 11.24
C THR A 118 4.77 7.72 10.01
N LYS A 119 5.59 8.11 9.04
CA LYS A 119 5.15 8.90 7.88
C LYS A 119 5.00 8.08 6.61
N ALA A 120 5.74 6.99 6.47
CA ALA A 120 5.61 6.09 5.33
C ALA A 120 6.13 4.68 5.63
N CYS A 121 5.61 3.71 4.88
CA CYS A 121 6.18 2.38 4.71
C CYS A 121 6.54 2.15 3.25
N ARG A 122 7.64 1.48 2.99
CA ARG A 122 8.12 1.19 1.65
C ARG A 122 8.39 -0.31 1.49
N TYR A 123 7.78 -0.91 0.48
CA TYR A 123 7.84 -2.34 0.23
C TYR A 123 8.55 -2.62 -1.10
N ASN A 124 9.40 -3.64 -1.11
CA ASN A 124 9.99 -4.16 -2.34
C ASN A 124 8.94 -4.95 -3.11
N THR A 125 8.91 -4.78 -4.42
CA THR A 125 8.18 -5.66 -5.33
C THR A 125 9.13 -6.66 -5.98
N THR A 126 8.59 -7.57 -6.77
CA THR A 126 9.40 -8.49 -7.59
C THR A 126 10.16 -7.77 -8.71
N ASP A 127 9.69 -6.60 -9.14
CA ASP A 127 10.41 -5.73 -10.08
C ASP A 127 11.30 -4.75 -9.30
N ALA A 128 12.61 -4.82 -9.52
CA ALA A 128 13.60 -3.94 -8.89
C ALA A 128 13.45 -2.45 -9.29
N ASN A 129 12.66 -2.15 -10.33
CA ASN A 129 12.34 -0.78 -10.74
C ASN A 129 11.13 -0.20 -9.99
N GLN A 130 10.44 -1.01 -9.21
CA GLN A 130 9.19 -0.64 -8.58
C GLN A 130 9.25 -0.72 -7.06
N LYS A 131 8.52 0.17 -6.41
CA LYS A 131 8.28 0.16 -4.96
C LYS A 131 6.83 0.47 -4.68
N VAL A 132 6.22 -0.27 -3.76
CA VAL A 132 4.97 0.16 -3.13
C VAL A 132 5.32 1.03 -1.94
N VAL A 133 4.66 2.16 -1.83
CA VAL A 133 4.81 3.09 -0.70
C VAL A 133 3.43 3.35 -0.10
N THR A 134 3.37 3.36 1.23
CA THR A 134 2.19 3.80 1.99
C THR A 134 2.58 4.99 2.83
N HIS A 135 1.97 6.14 2.59
CA HIS A 135 2.09 7.31 3.44
C HIS A 135 1.10 7.26 4.59
N THR A 136 1.54 7.73 5.74
CA THR A 136 0.74 7.81 6.96
C THR A 136 0.92 9.18 7.61
N TYR A 137 -0.02 9.54 8.48
CA TYR A 137 0.05 10.73 9.31
C TYR A 137 -0.58 10.45 10.68
N SER A 138 -0.30 11.29 11.67
CA SER A 138 -0.86 11.16 13.00
C SER A 138 -2.09 12.03 13.14
N TYR A 139 -3.20 11.43 13.60
CA TYR A 139 -4.44 12.11 13.90
C TYR A 139 -5.15 11.47 15.09
N ASN A 140 -5.59 12.26 16.07
CA ASN A 140 -6.25 11.78 17.28
C ASN A 140 -5.50 10.63 17.98
N SER A 141 -4.17 10.76 18.12
CA SER A 141 -3.27 9.76 18.71
C SER A 141 -3.23 8.42 17.98
N LYS A 142 -3.68 8.36 16.72
CA LYS A 142 -3.59 7.20 15.83
C LYS A 142 -2.69 7.49 14.66
N VAL A 143 -2.08 6.45 14.13
CA VAL A 143 -1.44 6.49 12.81
C VAL A 143 -2.51 6.14 11.78
N VAL A 144 -2.77 7.05 10.85
CA VAL A 144 -3.77 6.91 9.79
C VAL A 144 -3.07 6.81 8.45
N ARG A 145 -3.51 5.87 7.60
CA ARG A 145 -3.04 5.77 6.23
C ARG A 145 -3.57 6.95 5.41
N ASN A 146 -2.67 7.64 4.74
CA ASN A 146 -3.03 8.75 3.86
C ASN A 146 -3.38 8.23 2.45
N TYR A 147 -2.41 7.61 1.78
CA TYR A 147 -2.59 6.93 0.50
C TYR A 147 -1.44 5.95 0.28
N SER A 148 -1.66 4.99 -0.62
CA SER A 148 -0.63 4.06 -1.08
C SER A 148 -0.45 4.19 -2.58
N PHE A 149 0.73 3.85 -3.09
CA PHE A 149 1.01 3.90 -4.52
C PHE A 149 2.10 2.92 -4.93
N LEU A 150 2.05 2.50 -6.18
CA LEU A 150 3.13 1.77 -6.85
C LEU A 150 3.94 2.76 -7.69
N TYR A 151 5.17 3.03 -7.28
CA TYR A 151 6.07 3.90 -8.02
C TYR A 151 7.00 3.10 -8.92
N ASP A 152 7.19 3.58 -10.14
CA ASP A 152 8.13 3.01 -11.10
C ASP A 152 9.20 4.05 -11.50
N LYS A 153 10.47 3.69 -11.27
CA LYS A 153 11.59 4.60 -11.55
C LYS A 153 11.86 4.80 -13.04
N THR A 154 11.39 3.89 -13.92
CA THR A 154 11.53 4.00 -15.36
C THR A 154 10.61 5.06 -15.93
N TYR A 155 9.36 5.04 -15.47
CA TYR A 155 8.37 6.07 -15.80
C TYR A 155 8.54 7.32 -14.93
N LYS A 156 9.25 7.23 -13.81
CA LYS A 156 9.40 8.28 -12.79
C LYS A 156 8.05 8.81 -12.29
N THR A 157 7.10 7.94 -12.10
CA THR A 157 5.75 8.25 -11.63
C THR A 157 5.11 7.07 -10.93
N ALA A 158 4.05 7.33 -10.18
CA ALA A 158 3.20 6.28 -9.64
C ALA A 158 2.31 5.71 -10.75
N LEU A 159 2.32 4.39 -10.93
CA LEU A 159 1.49 3.68 -11.90
C LEU A 159 0.05 3.58 -11.44
N TRP A 160 -0.17 3.50 -10.14
CA TRP A 160 -1.46 3.69 -9.49
C TRP A 160 -1.27 4.37 -8.13
N VAL A 161 -2.28 5.11 -7.72
CA VAL A 161 -2.41 5.67 -6.37
C VAL A 161 -3.78 5.29 -5.83
N ALA A 162 -3.82 4.75 -4.61
CA ALA A 162 -5.00 4.19 -3.98
C ALA A 162 -5.25 4.83 -2.61
N TYR A 163 -6.50 5.24 -2.37
CA TYR A 163 -6.89 5.91 -1.14
C TYR A 163 -8.38 5.75 -0.83
N ALA A 164 -8.70 5.75 0.46
CA ALA A 164 -10.06 5.84 0.93
C ALA A 164 -10.46 7.29 1.18
N THR A 165 -11.73 7.62 1.03
CA THR A 165 -12.29 8.90 1.41
C THR A 165 -13.73 8.75 1.90
N SER A 166 -14.13 9.56 2.86
CA SER A 166 -15.47 9.58 3.41
C SER A 166 -15.70 10.93 4.11
N ASN A 167 -16.90 11.20 4.53
CA ASN A 167 -17.21 12.35 5.38
C ASN A 167 -16.84 12.09 6.86
N SER A 168 -15.69 11.46 7.10
CA SER A 168 -15.16 11.21 8.44
C SER A 168 -13.95 12.10 8.71
N GLY A 169 -13.69 12.40 9.96
CA GLY A 169 -12.60 13.24 10.41
C GLY A 169 -11.21 12.78 9.98
N ASP A 170 -11.01 11.50 9.65
CA ASP A 170 -9.73 10.96 9.25
C ASP A 170 -9.25 11.53 7.89
N PHE A 171 -10.14 11.97 7.02
CA PHE A 171 -9.78 12.42 5.68
C PHE A 171 -10.04 13.91 5.43
N LYS A 172 -11.08 14.49 6.01
CA LYS A 172 -11.46 15.90 5.80
C LYS A 172 -12.19 16.50 7.03
N ASP A 173 -11.52 16.53 8.18
CA ASP A 173 -12.10 17.06 9.41
C ASP A 173 -11.88 18.58 9.58
N ASN A 174 -10.69 19.05 9.23
CA ASN A 174 -10.30 20.45 9.38
C ASN A 174 -9.89 20.98 8.02
N ASP A 175 -10.48 22.03 7.54
CA ASP A 175 -10.05 22.65 6.30
C ASP A 175 -8.72 23.39 6.51
N VAL A 176 -7.61 22.64 6.53
CA VAL A 176 -6.25 23.22 6.69
C VAL A 176 -5.78 23.98 5.45
N GLY A 177 -6.57 23.97 4.38
CA GLY A 177 -6.23 24.60 3.12
C GLY A 177 -5.11 23.91 2.35
N ARG A 178 -4.84 24.43 1.16
CA ARG A 178 -3.78 23.96 0.27
C ARG A 178 -2.41 24.49 0.74
N ASN A 179 -1.43 23.60 0.92
CA ASN A 179 -0.12 23.97 1.48
C ASN A 179 0.97 24.30 0.44
N ASP A 180 0.83 23.86 -0.81
CA ASP A 180 1.84 23.99 -1.87
C ASP A 180 3.28 23.59 -1.44
N ALA A 181 3.39 22.59 -0.58
CA ALA A 181 4.64 22.13 0.02
C ALA A 181 5.42 21.18 -0.91
N TRP A 182 5.72 21.66 -2.13
CA TRP A 182 6.39 20.90 -3.18
C TRP A 182 7.74 20.37 -2.74
N ALA A 183 7.92 19.05 -2.72
CA ALA A 183 9.13 18.40 -2.25
C ALA A 183 9.35 17.03 -2.88
N TYR A 184 10.60 16.58 -2.86
CA TYR A 184 10.88 15.15 -3.03
C TYR A 184 10.18 14.36 -1.94
N ASP A 185 9.67 13.18 -2.33
CA ASP A 185 9.13 12.21 -1.39
C ASP A 185 10.30 11.56 -0.63
N PRO A 186 10.39 11.76 0.68
CA PRO A 186 11.48 11.19 1.44
C PRO A 186 11.42 9.66 1.56
N ALA A 187 10.30 9.02 1.18
CA ALA A 187 10.19 7.56 1.17
C ALA A 187 10.97 6.89 0.03
N LEU A 188 11.38 7.63 -0.99
CA LEU A 188 12.12 7.11 -2.14
C LEU A 188 13.40 7.90 -2.37
N ASP A 189 14.42 7.23 -2.91
CA ASP A 189 15.63 7.89 -3.34
C ASP A 189 15.31 9.00 -4.37
N GLN A 190 15.97 10.16 -4.23
CA GLN A 190 15.74 11.30 -5.14
C GLN A 190 16.09 10.97 -6.59
N SER A 191 17.03 10.05 -6.83
CA SER A 191 17.38 9.61 -8.18
C SER A 191 16.24 8.90 -8.91
N TRP A 192 15.29 8.38 -8.19
CA TRP A 192 14.07 7.77 -8.75
C TRP A 192 13.05 8.82 -9.19
N GLN A 193 13.09 9.99 -8.60
CA GLN A 193 12.04 11.00 -8.71
C GLN A 193 12.41 12.09 -9.74
N GLN A 194 11.40 12.86 -10.13
CA GLN A 194 11.53 14.06 -10.93
C GLN A 194 11.82 15.26 -10.03
N ASN A 195 12.59 16.23 -10.50
CA ASN A 195 12.69 17.54 -9.84
C ASN A 195 11.53 18.44 -10.27
N LEU A 196 10.49 18.49 -9.49
CA LEU A 196 9.29 19.29 -9.76
C LEU A 196 9.22 20.58 -8.95
N SER A 197 10.35 21.20 -8.65
CA SER A 197 10.39 22.57 -8.11
C SER A 197 9.77 23.60 -9.07
N GLY A 198 9.44 23.21 -10.30
CA GLY A 198 8.70 23.97 -11.30
C GLY A 198 7.90 23.07 -12.21
N ALA A 199 7.14 23.65 -13.15
CA ALA A 199 6.40 22.88 -14.16
C ALA A 199 7.34 22.14 -15.12
N TYR A 200 6.80 21.13 -15.80
CA TYR A 200 7.50 20.42 -16.87
C TYR A 200 7.66 21.28 -18.12
N SER A 201 8.71 21.03 -18.89
CA SER A 201 8.76 21.34 -20.32
C SER A 201 8.44 20.08 -21.14
N SER A 202 8.02 20.23 -22.39
CA SER A 202 7.62 19.09 -23.22
C SER A 202 8.30 19.09 -24.58
N SER A 203 8.41 17.89 -25.15
CA SER A 203 8.94 17.70 -26.51
C SER A 203 7.90 17.91 -27.61
N ASN A 204 6.61 17.95 -27.28
CA ASN A 204 5.48 18.04 -28.25
C ASN A 204 4.82 19.42 -28.29
N GLY A 205 5.38 20.42 -27.62
CA GLY A 205 4.83 21.78 -27.55
C GLY A 205 3.61 21.92 -26.60
N LEU A 206 3.13 20.86 -25.99
CA LEU A 206 2.06 20.95 -24.99
C LEU A 206 2.62 21.45 -23.66
N ARG A 207 1.82 22.19 -22.93
CA ARG A 207 2.13 22.57 -21.57
C ARG A 207 1.65 21.49 -20.60
N TYR A 208 2.55 20.97 -19.79
CA TYR A 208 2.24 20.02 -18.72
C TYR A 208 2.35 20.67 -17.34
N ASP A 209 1.30 20.51 -16.56
CA ASP A 209 1.28 20.84 -15.14
C ASP A 209 1.79 19.66 -14.32
N ARG A 210 2.08 19.90 -13.05
CA ARG A 210 2.27 18.89 -12.02
C ARG A 210 0.89 18.35 -11.64
N GLY A 211 0.38 17.37 -12.41
CA GLY A 211 -0.95 16.81 -12.19
C GLY A 211 -0.97 15.92 -10.96
N HIS A 212 -1.83 16.25 -10.01
CA HIS A 212 -2.03 15.45 -8.80
C HIS A 212 -2.79 14.17 -9.12
N GLN A 213 -2.37 13.04 -8.52
CA GLN A 213 -3.17 11.82 -8.52
C GLN A 213 -4.11 11.79 -7.31
N VAL A 214 -3.62 12.00 -6.08
CA VAL A 214 -4.48 12.35 -4.94
C VAL A 214 -4.58 13.86 -4.88
N ALA A 215 -5.79 14.39 -5.02
CA ALA A 215 -6.02 15.83 -4.95
C ALA A 215 -5.70 16.37 -3.55
N SER A 216 -5.07 17.56 -3.49
CA SER A 216 -4.82 18.25 -2.22
C SER A 216 -6.11 18.47 -1.42
N ASN A 217 -7.23 18.73 -2.13
CA ASN A 217 -8.53 18.98 -1.50
C ASN A 217 -9.18 17.73 -0.91
N ASP A 218 -8.67 16.53 -1.21
CA ASP A 218 -9.13 15.27 -0.58
C ASP A 218 -8.44 15.00 0.76
N ARG A 219 -7.46 15.80 1.14
CA ARG A 219 -6.56 15.59 2.27
C ARG A 219 -6.36 16.87 3.07
N GLN A 220 -7.36 17.22 3.89
CA GLN A 220 -7.41 18.50 4.62
C GLN A 220 -7.62 18.35 6.14
N THR A 221 -7.40 17.17 6.71
CA THR A 221 -7.53 16.96 8.15
C THR A 221 -6.35 17.54 8.92
N THR A 222 -5.13 17.36 8.44
CA THR A 222 -3.92 17.93 9.04
C THR A 222 -3.00 18.52 7.99
N VAL A 223 -2.17 19.49 8.42
CA VAL A 223 -1.12 20.07 7.56
C VAL A 223 -0.15 19.00 7.06
N GLU A 224 0.22 18.03 7.90
CA GLU A 224 1.10 16.91 7.52
C GLU A 224 0.46 16.06 6.43
N GLN A 225 -0.80 15.68 6.60
CA GLN A 225 -1.57 14.93 5.59
C GLN A 225 -1.58 15.67 4.25
N ASN A 226 -1.92 16.96 4.26
CA ASN A 226 -2.00 17.77 3.04
C ASN A 226 -0.64 17.93 2.36
N LYS A 227 0.44 18.18 3.11
CA LYS A 227 1.80 18.29 2.56
C LYS A 227 2.24 17.06 1.77
N GLN A 228 1.84 15.84 2.19
CA GLN A 228 2.18 14.62 1.48
C GLN A 228 1.59 14.57 0.07
N THR A 229 0.47 15.26 -0.19
CA THR A 229 -0.09 15.32 -1.55
C THR A 229 0.77 16.12 -2.52
N PHE A 230 1.72 16.94 -2.04
CA PHE A 230 2.66 17.73 -2.85
C PHE A 230 4.00 17.03 -3.08
N TYR A 231 4.17 15.80 -2.62
CA TYR A 231 5.36 15.04 -2.99
C TYR A 231 5.39 14.78 -4.49
N TYR A 232 6.58 14.86 -5.08
CA TYR A 232 6.78 14.68 -6.51
C TYR A 232 6.35 13.30 -6.99
N THR A 233 6.32 12.32 -6.11
CA THR A 233 5.81 10.96 -6.40
C THR A 233 4.32 10.89 -6.68
N ASN A 234 3.55 11.89 -6.20
CA ASN A 234 2.10 12.01 -6.46
C ASN A 234 1.79 12.78 -7.75
N MET A 235 2.83 13.19 -8.50
CA MET A 235 2.70 14.05 -9.68
C MET A 235 2.94 13.28 -10.97
N THR A 236 2.22 13.70 -12.01
CA THR A 236 2.43 13.25 -13.39
C THR A 236 2.48 14.47 -14.34
N PRO A 237 3.18 14.37 -15.49
CA PRO A 237 3.07 15.40 -16.52
C PRO A 237 1.69 15.35 -17.16
N GLN A 238 0.76 16.17 -16.65
CA GLN A 238 -0.62 16.24 -17.11
C GLN A 238 -0.84 17.48 -17.96
N TYR A 239 -1.47 17.31 -19.13
CA TYR A 239 -1.81 18.43 -20.00
C TYR A 239 -2.58 19.52 -19.25
N SER A 240 -2.10 20.77 -19.29
CA SER A 240 -2.60 21.83 -18.42
C SER A 240 -4.09 22.09 -18.59
N ALA A 241 -4.61 22.05 -19.82
CA ALA A 241 -6.03 22.27 -20.03
C ALA A 241 -6.89 21.11 -19.50
N LEU A 242 -6.39 19.88 -19.56
CA LEU A 242 -7.06 18.73 -18.93
C LEU A 242 -7.02 18.85 -17.40
N ASN A 243 -5.83 19.08 -16.84
CA ASN A 243 -5.62 19.19 -15.39
C ASN A 243 -6.48 20.30 -14.76
N GLN A 244 -6.52 21.46 -15.38
CA GLN A 244 -7.28 22.65 -14.90
C GLN A 244 -8.76 22.64 -15.37
N GLY A 245 -9.15 21.71 -16.22
CA GLY A 245 -10.48 21.56 -16.79
C GLY A 245 -11.19 20.30 -16.29
N GLN A 246 -11.38 19.32 -17.15
CA GLN A 246 -12.20 18.14 -16.88
C GLN A 246 -11.67 17.25 -15.76
N TRP A 247 -10.33 17.24 -15.50
CA TRP A 247 -9.79 16.51 -14.36
C TRP A 247 -10.25 17.11 -13.03
N VAL A 248 -10.10 18.42 -12.84
CA VAL A 248 -10.56 19.10 -11.61
C VAL A 248 -12.07 19.02 -11.44
N GLU A 249 -12.85 19.02 -12.55
CA GLU A 249 -14.29 18.81 -12.46
C GLU A 249 -14.64 17.39 -11.98
N LEU A 250 -13.90 16.35 -12.43
CA LEU A 250 -14.05 15.00 -11.90
C LEU A 250 -13.69 14.94 -10.42
N GLU A 251 -12.60 15.58 -9.99
CA GLU A 251 -12.20 15.63 -8.58
C GLU A 251 -13.31 16.24 -7.71
N LYS A 252 -13.91 17.36 -8.12
CA LYS A 252 -15.03 17.99 -7.39
C LYS A 252 -16.23 17.05 -7.26
N LYS A 253 -16.56 16.29 -8.31
CA LYS A 253 -17.64 15.32 -8.30
C LYS A 253 -17.36 14.17 -7.34
N VAL A 254 -16.13 13.62 -7.35
CA VAL A 254 -15.69 12.59 -6.41
C VAL A 254 -15.78 13.08 -4.96
N GLN A 255 -15.36 14.32 -4.71
CA GLN A 255 -15.51 14.96 -3.39
C GLN A 255 -16.98 15.12 -2.98
N GLY A 256 -17.86 15.44 -3.93
CA GLY A 256 -19.31 15.47 -3.70
C GLY A 256 -19.85 14.12 -3.23
N VAL A 257 -19.43 13.01 -3.86
CA VAL A 257 -19.80 11.66 -3.42
C VAL A 257 -19.23 11.37 -2.02
N ALA A 258 -17.99 11.69 -1.76
CA ALA A 258 -17.37 11.49 -0.45
C ALA A 258 -18.09 12.26 0.67
N THR A 259 -18.57 13.47 0.37
CA THR A 259 -19.29 14.32 1.34
C THR A 259 -20.63 13.72 1.79
N VAL A 260 -21.33 12.98 0.93
CA VAL A 260 -22.59 12.31 1.29
C VAL A 260 -22.39 10.87 1.75
N THR A 261 -21.16 10.40 1.82
CA THR A 261 -20.79 9.08 2.36
C THR A 261 -20.87 9.16 3.88
N THR A 262 -21.78 8.42 4.50
CA THR A 262 -22.07 8.45 5.95
C THR A 262 -21.38 7.30 6.67
N GLY A 263 -21.37 7.33 8.00
CA GLY A 263 -20.56 6.52 8.91
C GLY A 263 -20.44 5.01 8.66
N SER A 264 -21.35 4.39 7.87
CA SER A 264 -21.24 2.99 7.44
C SER A 264 -20.70 2.84 6.03
N ASP A 265 -20.45 3.94 5.30
CA ASP A 265 -20.02 3.94 3.91
C ASP A 265 -18.59 4.47 3.78
N THR A 266 -17.85 3.93 2.83
CA THR A 266 -16.54 4.45 2.43
C THR A 266 -16.44 4.45 0.91
N LEU A 267 -15.96 5.56 0.35
CA LEU A 267 -15.58 5.64 -1.05
C LEU A 267 -14.10 5.30 -1.19
N TYR A 268 -13.80 4.26 -1.91
CA TYR A 268 -12.45 3.86 -2.28
C TYR A 268 -12.12 4.35 -3.68
N VAL A 269 -10.94 4.88 -3.87
CA VAL A 269 -10.46 5.47 -5.12
C VAL A 269 -9.12 4.85 -5.48
N VAL A 270 -9.02 4.40 -6.73
CA VAL A 270 -7.73 4.07 -7.36
C VAL A 270 -7.63 4.89 -8.65
N THR A 271 -6.50 5.53 -8.87
CA THR A 271 -6.29 6.41 -10.02
C THR A 271 -4.87 6.25 -10.55
N GLY A 272 -4.68 6.49 -11.83
CA GLY A 272 -3.35 6.39 -12.43
C GLY A 272 -3.28 6.88 -13.86
N PRO A 273 -2.05 6.95 -14.40
CA PRO A 273 -1.79 7.24 -15.80
C PRO A 273 -1.94 6.00 -16.69
N LEU A 274 -2.12 6.25 -17.99
CA LEU A 274 -1.91 5.27 -19.04
C LEU A 274 -0.61 5.57 -19.78
N PHE A 275 0.09 4.52 -20.20
CA PHE A 275 1.31 4.60 -21.00
C PHE A 275 1.18 3.70 -22.23
N GLU A 276 0.43 4.16 -23.22
CA GLU A 276 0.10 3.40 -24.42
C GLU A 276 0.55 4.13 -25.70
N GLY A 277 0.90 3.38 -26.72
CA GLY A 277 1.33 3.92 -28.01
C GLY A 277 2.63 4.71 -27.95
N THR A 278 2.76 5.72 -28.79
CA THR A 278 3.94 6.60 -28.83
C THR A 278 3.78 7.73 -27.78
N LEU A 279 4.66 7.74 -26.81
CA LEU A 279 4.60 8.69 -25.70
C LEU A 279 5.41 9.94 -26.00
N ALA A 280 4.87 11.11 -25.68
CA ALA A 280 5.63 12.33 -25.61
C ALA A 280 6.60 12.32 -24.43
N SER A 281 7.63 13.15 -24.48
CA SER A 281 8.57 13.32 -23.38
C SER A 281 8.31 14.61 -22.62
N ALA A 282 8.26 14.53 -21.31
CA ALA A 282 8.26 15.67 -20.40
C ALA A 282 9.63 15.78 -19.72
N THR A 283 10.08 17.00 -19.49
CA THR A 283 11.39 17.29 -18.89
C THR A 283 11.20 18.10 -17.61
N ASP A 284 11.83 17.68 -16.54
CA ASP A 284 11.80 18.34 -15.24
C ASP A 284 12.80 19.51 -15.13
N LYS A 285 12.85 20.16 -13.97
CA LYS A 285 13.74 21.30 -13.72
C LYS A 285 15.24 20.96 -13.70
N SER A 286 15.60 19.72 -13.55
CA SER A 286 16.99 19.26 -13.61
C SER A 286 17.43 18.85 -15.04
N GLY A 287 16.51 18.86 -16.00
CA GLY A 287 16.74 18.38 -17.36
C GLY A 287 16.53 16.86 -17.51
N ALA A 288 16.08 16.18 -16.47
CA ALA A 288 15.74 14.75 -16.56
C ALA A 288 14.38 14.57 -17.25
N THR A 289 14.29 13.57 -18.11
CA THR A 289 13.08 13.26 -18.87
C THR A 289 12.29 12.10 -18.29
N CYS A 290 11.00 12.11 -18.51
CA CYS A 290 10.11 10.98 -18.33
C CYS A 290 9.06 10.93 -19.46
N PRO A 291 8.45 9.78 -19.74
CA PRO A 291 7.33 9.72 -20.65
C PRO A 291 6.14 10.48 -20.05
N ALA A 292 5.48 11.30 -20.87
CA ALA A 292 4.19 11.86 -20.53
C ALA A 292 3.12 10.78 -20.75
N PRO A 293 2.20 10.58 -19.80
CA PRO A 293 1.10 9.63 -19.98
C PRO A 293 0.30 9.87 -21.25
N SER A 294 -0.17 8.81 -21.89
CA SER A 294 -1.09 8.90 -23.02
C SER A 294 -2.49 9.30 -22.58
N GLY A 295 -2.90 8.96 -21.37
CA GLY A 295 -4.21 9.21 -20.80
C GLY A 295 -4.21 8.99 -19.29
N TYR A 296 -5.40 9.04 -18.69
CA TYR A 296 -5.63 8.87 -17.27
C TYR A 296 -6.90 8.08 -16.99
N TRP A 297 -6.92 7.45 -15.84
CA TRP A 297 -8.11 6.77 -15.35
C TRP A 297 -8.31 7.01 -13.85
N LYS A 298 -9.57 6.89 -13.41
CA LYS A 298 -9.96 6.93 -12.00
C LYS A 298 -11.09 5.95 -11.76
N CYS A 299 -10.81 4.91 -10.95
CA CYS A 299 -11.76 3.89 -10.51
C CYS A 299 -12.34 4.28 -9.14
N LEU A 300 -13.63 4.17 -8.99
CA LEU A 300 -14.36 4.43 -7.75
C LEU A 300 -15.11 3.18 -7.33
N MET A 301 -15.02 2.84 -6.05
CA MET A 301 -15.85 1.81 -5.43
C MET A 301 -16.40 2.31 -4.09
N LYS A 302 -17.71 2.44 -4.00
CA LYS A 302 -18.39 2.77 -2.75
C LYS A 302 -18.82 1.49 -2.07
N CYS A 303 -18.36 1.29 -0.85
CA CYS A 303 -18.66 0.14 -0.02
C CYS A 303 -19.49 0.55 1.19
N THR A 304 -20.50 -0.24 1.52
CA THR A 304 -21.34 -0.10 2.72
C THR A 304 -21.02 -1.24 3.68
N PHE A 305 -20.91 -0.91 4.98
CA PHE A 305 -20.59 -1.89 6.02
C PHE A 305 -21.79 -2.04 6.97
N SER A 306 -22.22 -3.28 7.21
CA SER A 306 -23.26 -3.62 8.19
C SER A 306 -22.74 -3.58 9.63
N SER A 307 -21.44 -3.79 9.81
CA SER A 307 -20.70 -3.64 11.07
C SER A 307 -19.20 -3.48 10.77
N PRO A 308 -18.36 -3.06 11.73
CA PRO A 308 -16.93 -2.89 11.50
C PRO A 308 -16.29 -4.12 10.84
N GLY A 309 -15.72 -3.94 9.65
CA GLY A 309 -15.05 -4.99 8.88
C GLY A 309 -15.99 -5.95 8.12
N VAL A 310 -17.32 -5.78 8.21
CA VAL A 310 -18.29 -6.62 7.49
C VAL A 310 -18.95 -5.82 6.37
N MET A 311 -18.41 -5.93 5.16
CA MET A 311 -18.95 -5.29 3.97
C MET A 311 -20.26 -5.97 3.54
N SER A 312 -21.31 -5.17 3.34
CA SER A 312 -22.65 -5.65 2.94
C SER A 312 -22.99 -5.35 1.48
N SER A 313 -22.39 -4.33 0.88
CA SER A 313 -22.56 -4.02 -0.53
C SER A 313 -21.38 -3.24 -1.09
N ALA A 314 -21.19 -3.35 -2.40
CA ALA A 314 -20.24 -2.55 -3.15
C ALA A 314 -20.84 -2.16 -4.51
N VAL A 315 -20.59 -0.93 -4.97
CA VAL A 315 -20.94 -0.44 -6.30
C VAL A 315 -19.75 0.32 -6.86
N GLY A 316 -19.46 0.16 -8.16
CA GLY A 316 -18.25 0.71 -8.75
C GLY A 316 -18.45 1.26 -10.16
N CYS A 317 -17.55 2.13 -10.58
CA CYS A 317 -17.37 2.55 -11.98
C CYS A 317 -15.96 3.09 -12.19
N ALA A 318 -15.60 3.33 -13.43
CA ALA A 318 -14.38 3.99 -13.81
C ALA A 318 -14.62 5.16 -14.76
N TYR A 319 -13.73 6.14 -14.68
CA TYR A 319 -13.68 7.31 -15.55
C TYR A 319 -12.36 7.29 -16.32
N LEU A 320 -12.47 7.30 -17.64
CA LEU A 320 -11.35 7.15 -18.56
C LEU A 320 -11.15 8.41 -19.38
N PHE A 321 -9.96 8.99 -19.33
CA PHE A 321 -9.46 10.01 -20.24
C PHE A 321 -8.49 9.34 -21.21
N ASP A 322 -8.93 9.04 -22.41
CA ASP A 322 -8.13 8.33 -23.43
C ASP A 322 -7.00 9.18 -24.02
N THR A 323 -6.92 10.45 -23.65
CA THR A 323 -5.87 11.36 -24.12
C THR A 323 -5.42 12.33 -23.04
N ASN A 324 -4.12 12.60 -23.02
CA ASN A 324 -3.48 13.65 -22.22
C ASN A 324 -3.12 14.87 -23.09
N SER A 325 -3.86 15.15 -24.15
CA SER A 325 -3.58 16.23 -25.10
C SER A 325 -4.74 17.18 -25.33
N SER A 326 -5.89 16.92 -24.72
CA SER A 326 -7.10 17.71 -24.89
C SER A 326 -7.90 17.79 -23.59
N ASN A 327 -8.78 18.78 -23.50
CA ASN A 327 -9.68 18.99 -22.36
C ASN A 327 -11.07 18.41 -22.70
N ILE A 328 -11.16 17.09 -22.70
CA ILE A 328 -12.42 16.36 -22.96
C ILE A 328 -12.96 15.73 -21.68
N ALA A 329 -14.28 15.57 -21.61
CA ALA A 329 -14.92 14.83 -20.53
C ALA A 329 -14.49 13.35 -20.55
N PRO A 330 -14.38 12.70 -19.38
CA PRO A 330 -14.04 11.29 -19.34
C PRO A 330 -15.17 10.42 -19.88
N THR A 331 -14.82 9.30 -20.47
CA THR A 331 -15.75 8.22 -20.76
C THR A 331 -16.00 7.44 -19.46
N VAL A 332 -17.29 7.21 -19.13
CA VAL A 332 -17.68 6.31 -18.05
C VAL A 332 -17.56 4.88 -18.54
N THR A 333 -16.90 4.03 -17.76
CA THR A 333 -16.66 2.62 -18.10
C THR A 333 -16.68 1.75 -16.84
N THR A 334 -16.38 0.46 -16.98
CA THR A 334 -16.26 -0.49 -15.87
C THR A 334 -14.84 -0.49 -15.31
N ILE A 335 -14.69 -0.95 -14.06
CA ILE A 335 -13.38 -1.16 -13.46
C ILE A 335 -12.64 -2.26 -14.24
N ASP A 336 -13.30 -3.38 -14.57
CA ASP A 336 -12.76 -4.48 -15.40
C ASP A 336 -12.12 -3.99 -16.70
N ALA A 337 -12.73 -2.96 -17.34
CA ALA A 337 -12.19 -2.39 -18.58
C ALA A 337 -10.85 -1.66 -18.35
N ILE A 338 -10.68 -1.01 -17.21
CA ILE A 338 -9.41 -0.37 -16.85
C ILE A 338 -8.37 -1.41 -16.45
N GLU A 339 -8.76 -2.45 -15.71
CA GLU A 339 -7.89 -3.58 -15.36
C GLU A 339 -7.34 -4.29 -16.60
N SER A 340 -8.21 -4.54 -17.58
CA SER A 340 -7.80 -5.14 -18.86
C SER A 340 -6.76 -4.30 -19.61
N ARG A 341 -6.79 -2.96 -19.46
CA ARG A 341 -5.81 -2.05 -20.10
C ARG A 341 -4.51 -1.92 -19.31
N THR A 342 -4.60 -1.93 -17.98
CA THR A 342 -3.45 -1.64 -17.11
C THR A 342 -2.73 -2.90 -16.66
N GLY A 343 -3.40 -4.05 -16.70
CA GLY A 343 -2.90 -5.31 -16.16
C GLY A 343 -2.89 -5.39 -14.64
N PHE A 344 -3.51 -4.44 -13.94
CA PHE A 344 -3.70 -4.46 -12.49
C PHE A 344 -5.05 -5.08 -12.16
N ASP A 345 -5.14 -5.69 -10.99
CA ASP A 345 -6.37 -6.17 -10.35
C ASP A 345 -6.64 -5.21 -9.18
N PHE A 346 -7.62 -4.32 -9.34
CA PHE A 346 -7.97 -3.30 -8.37
C PHE A 346 -8.92 -3.88 -7.31
N PHE A 347 -9.02 -3.19 -6.18
CA PHE A 347 -9.92 -3.56 -5.07
C PHE A 347 -9.84 -5.04 -4.66
N ALA A 348 -8.69 -5.68 -4.85
CA ALA A 348 -8.45 -7.11 -4.68
C ALA A 348 -8.77 -7.65 -3.27
N ASN A 349 -8.89 -6.77 -2.28
CA ASN A 349 -9.24 -7.12 -0.90
C ASN A 349 -10.75 -7.01 -0.61
N VAL A 350 -11.56 -6.56 -1.57
CA VAL A 350 -13.02 -6.59 -1.47
C VAL A 350 -13.50 -8.04 -1.58
N PRO A 351 -14.48 -8.49 -0.77
CA PRO A 351 -14.99 -9.85 -0.89
C PRO A 351 -15.40 -10.18 -2.32
N THR A 352 -14.89 -11.27 -2.88
CA THR A 352 -14.98 -11.61 -4.32
C THR A 352 -16.41 -11.55 -4.86
N SER A 353 -17.41 -11.95 -4.08
CA SER A 353 -18.82 -11.90 -4.52
C SER A 353 -19.35 -10.48 -4.72
N LEU A 354 -18.80 -9.49 -4.00
CA LEU A 354 -19.15 -8.07 -4.15
C LEU A 354 -18.24 -7.41 -5.20
N GLN A 355 -16.96 -7.74 -5.22
CA GLN A 355 -15.96 -7.23 -6.14
C GLN A 355 -16.39 -7.49 -7.58
N THR A 356 -16.58 -8.74 -7.99
CA THR A 356 -16.95 -9.13 -9.35
C THR A 356 -18.18 -8.37 -9.87
N THR A 357 -19.20 -8.17 -9.03
CA THR A 357 -20.39 -7.42 -9.43
C THR A 357 -20.11 -5.93 -9.54
N ALA A 358 -19.36 -5.36 -8.60
CA ALA A 358 -19.06 -3.93 -8.58
C ALA A 358 -18.13 -3.50 -9.73
N GLU A 359 -17.19 -4.35 -10.14
CA GLU A 359 -16.19 -4.07 -11.17
C GLU A 359 -16.74 -4.21 -12.59
N SER A 360 -17.67 -5.14 -12.80
CA SER A 360 -18.30 -5.38 -14.12
C SER A 360 -19.39 -4.36 -14.50
N GLN A 361 -19.77 -3.46 -13.59
CA GLN A 361 -20.81 -2.45 -13.84
C GLN A 361 -20.20 -1.04 -13.94
N SER A 362 -20.96 -0.13 -14.57
CA SER A 362 -20.66 1.30 -14.60
C SER A 362 -21.71 2.05 -13.76
N TYR A 363 -21.56 2.04 -12.44
CA TYR A 363 -22.49 2.71 -11.53
C TYR A 363 -22.44 4.22 -11.72
N SER A 364 -23.60 4.88 -11.77
CA SER A 364 -23.68 6.35 -11.86
C SER A 364 -23.56 6.95 -10.47
N PHE A 365 -22.43 7.53 -10.16
CA PHE A 365 -22.22 8.27 -8.91
C PHE A 365 -22.75 9.71 -8.99
N PHE A 366 -22.80 10.28 -10.19
CA PHE A 366 -23.25 11.66 -10.50
C PHE A 366 -23.65 11.84 -11.97
#